data_423ac2642d86da5ebece54f48d71ed7f
#
_entry.id   423ac2642d86da5ebece54f48d71ed7f
#
_cell.length_a   1.000
_cell.length_b   1.000
_cell.length_c   1.000
_cell.angle_alpha   90.00
_cell.angle_beta   90.00
_cell.angle_gamma   90.00
#
_symmetry.space_group_name_H-M   'P 1'
#
loop_
_entity.id
_entity.type
_entity.pdbx_description
1 polymer ?
#
loop_
_entity_poly.entity_id
_entity_poly.type
_entity_poly.pdbx_seq_one_letter_code
_entity_poly.pdbx_strand_id
1 'polypeptide(L)'
;MSPTGACGWRSRAARGVPSSPDAPDKEALAAGDVVSALFPIHVPGGREQQGFRPAVVVGIPERLGVPRFEVIVVVPMTTDRGQQWSERSPALYPHLEKGTANLRSPSICLLDQVRSIGAERVRGYRGTLDAEQYRPIHDGLRKMMSYDGEDVPEQTTESAG
;
A
#
# COMPACT_ATOMS: atom_id res chain seq x y z
N MET A 1 17.38 -26.90 8.22
CA MET A 1 17.30 -26.43 6.83
C MET A 1 15.95 -25.81 6.62
N SER A 2 15.88 -24.51 6.56
CA SER A 2 14.64 -23.81 6.26
C SER A 2 14.40 -23.89 4.76
N PRO A 3 13.30 -24.43 4.28
CA PRO A 3 12.95 -24.24 2.90
C PRO A 3 12.62 -22.75 2.75
N THR A 4 13.44 -22.02 2.05
CA THR A 4 13.09 -20.75 1.48
C THR A 4 11.96 -21.02 0.50
N GLY A 5 10.74 -21.04 1.01
CA GLY A 5 9.56 -21.00 0.19
C GLY A 5 9.57 -19.68 -0.58
N ALA A 6 10.07 -19.74 -1.78
CA ALA A 6 9.91 -18.68 -2.75
C ALA A 6 8.42 -18.58 -3.01
N CYS A 7 7.77 -17.67 -2.28
CA CYS A 7 6.35 -17.45 -2.37
C CYS A 7 5.95 -16.97 -3.76
N GLY A 8 4.87 -17.51 -4.26
CA GLY A 8 4.39 -17.42 -5.62
C GLY A 8 3.97 -16.06 -6.16
N TRP A 9 4.47 -14.97 -5.59
CA TRP A 9 4.29 -13.61 -6.12
C TRP A 9 4.87 -13.41 -7.52
N ARG A 10 5.77 -14.34 -7.91
CA ARG A 10 6.56 -14.20 -9.12
C ARG A 10 5.79 -14.27 -10.42
N SER A 11 4.65 -14.91 -10.46
CA SER A 11 4.13 -15.29 -11.78
C SER A 11 2.76 -14.74 -12.14
N ARG A 12 2.00 -14.21 -11.20
CA ARG A 12 0.62 -13.81 -11.47
C ARG A 12 0.43 -12.31 -11.69
N ALA A 13 1.22 -11.47 -11.08
CA ALA A 13 1.19 -10.03 -11.35
C ALA A 13 1.68 -9.68 -12.77
N ALA A 14 2.48 -10.53 -13.36
CA ALA A 14 3.11 -10.29 -14.67
C ALA A 14 2.33 -10.83 -15.88
N ARG A 15 1.28 -11.62 -15.67
CA ARG A 15 0.56 -12.21 -16.80
C ARG A 15 -0.65 -11.40 -17.22
N GLY A 16 -0.49 -10.57 -18.21
CA GLY A 16 -1.62 -10.14 -19.02
C GLY A 16 -1.81 -8.66 -19.32
N VAL A 17 -1.01 -7.77 -18.78
CA VAL A 17 -1.04 -6.35 -19.18
C VAL A 17 0.39 -5.88 -19.32
N PRO A 18 0.79 -5.28 -20.44
CA PRO A 18 2.12 -4.71 -20.57
C PRO A 18 2.31 -3.66 -19.49
N SER A 19 3.30 -3.87 -18.64
CA SER A 19 3.90 -2.82 -17.84
C SER A 19 4.07 -1.61 -18.74
N SER A 20 3.91 -0.40 -18.21
CA SER A 20 4.30 0.79 -18.96
C SER A 20 5.63 0.47 -19.66
N PRO A 21 5.80 0.73 -20.97
CA PRO A 21 6.96 0.25 -21.74
C PRO A 21 8.32 0.66 -21.16
N ASP A 22 8.34 1.58 -20.21
CA ASP A 22 9.53 2.10 -19.54
C ASP A 22 9.71 1.61 -18.10
N ALA A 23 8.82 0.78 -17.57
CA ALA A 23 8.95 0.27 -16.21
C ALA A 23 9.64 -1.10 -16.22
N PRO A 24 10.70 -1.29 -15.40
CA PRO A 24 11.34 -2.59 -15.31
C PRO A 24 10.39 -3.63 -14.73
N ASP A 25 10.45 -4.84 -15.28
CA ASP A 25 9.74 -5.98 -14.71
C ASP A 25 10.31 -6.32 -13.34
N LYS A 26 9.44 -6.47 -12.36
CA LYS A 26 9.83 -6.88 -11.03
C LYS A 26 9.20 -8.21 -10.67
N GLU A 27 10.04 -9.20 -10.39
CA GLU A 27 9.58 -10.57 -10.10
C GLU A 27 8.87 -10.69 -8.75
N ALA A 28 9.33 -9.95 -7.74
CA ALA A 28 8.77 -9.98 -6.39
C ALA A 28 8.56 -8.57 -5.86
N LEU A 29 7.36 -8.29 -5.36
CA LEU A 29 7.02 -7.01 -4.76
C LEU A 29 7.61 -6.86 -3.35
N ALA A 30 7.93 -5.63 -3.00
CA ALA A 30 8.41 -5.25 -1.68
C ALA A 30 7.74 -3.94 -1.23
N ALA A 31 7.79 -3.65 0.06
CA ALA A 31 7.35 -2.36 0.57
C ALA A 31 8.15 -1.22 -0.09
N GLY A 32 7.46 -0.18 -0.50
CA GLY A 32 8.02 0.94 -1.26
C GLY A 32 7.87 0.83 -2.78
N ASP A 33 7.46 -0.33 -3.30
CA ASP A 33 7.16 -0.47 -4.70
C ASP A 33 5.88 0.27 -5.09
N VAL A 34 5.89 0.89 -6.24
CA VAL A 34 4.71 1.52 -6.84
C VAL A 34 4.19 0.64 -7.95
N VAL A 35 2.93 0.31 -7.86
CA VAL A 35 2.24 -0.58 -8.81
C VAL A 35 1.00 0.08 -9.37
N SER A 36 0.55 -0.39 -10.52
CA SER A 36 -0.79 -0.12 -11.02
C SER A 36 -1.72 -1.22 -10.56
N ALA A 37 -2.78 -0.87 -9.86
CA ALA A 37 -3.72 -1.83 -9.29
C ALA A 37 -5.16 -1.52 -9.64
N LEU A 38 -5.96 -2.56 -9.75
CA LEU A 38 -7.40 -2.45 -9.95
C LEU A 38 -8.11 -2.57 -8.60
N PHE A 39 -8.62 -1.44 -8.11
CA PHE A 39 -9.39 -1.41 -6.87
C PHE A 39 -10.83 -1.83 -7.10
N PRO A 40 -11.39 -2.68 -6.22
CA PRO A 40 -12.77 -3.12 -6.39
C PRO A 40 -13.75 -1.96 -6.19
N ILE A 41 -14.87 -2.02 -6.93
CA ILE A 41 -16.01 -1.13 -6.77
C ILE A 41 -16.94 -1.79 -5.76
N HIS A 42 -17.09 -1.19 -4.58
CA HIS A 42 -17.91 -1.77 -3.51
C HIS A 42 -19.31 -1.19 -3.45
N VAL A 43 -19.41 0.13 -3.45
CA VAL A 43 -20.69 0.84 -3.32
C VAL A 43 -20.75 1.96 -4.34
N PRO A 44 -21.78 2.05 -5.16
CA PRO A 44 -21.98 3.20 -6.05
C PRO A 44 -22.03 4.49 -5.24
N GLY A 45 -21.19 5.48 -5.60
CA GLY A 45 -21.08 6.75 -4.89
C GLY A 45 -20.26 6.72 -3.61
N GLY A 46 -19.61 5.59 -3.29
CA GLY A 46 -18.65 5.50 -2.17
C GLY A 46 -17.44 6.41 -2.37
N ARG A 47 -16.82 6.83 -1.26
CA ARG A 47 -15.66 7.74 -1.28
C ARG A 47 -14.32 7.02 -1.28
N GLU A 48 -14.33 5.70 -1.25
CA GLU A 48 -13.16 4.87 -1.36
C GLU A 48 -12.58 4.92 -2.78
N GLN A 49 -11.27 4.80 -2.88
CA GLN A 49 -10.63 4.73 -4.20
C GLN A 49 -11.06 3.47 -4.94
N GLN A 50 -11.46 3.65 -6.17
CA GLN A 50 -11.99 2.60 -7.04
C GLN A 50 -11.33 2.66 -8.42
N GLY A 51 -11.38 1.54 -9.13
CA GLY A 51 -10.89 1.44 -10.48
C GLY A 51 -9.38 1.29 -10.56
N PHE A 52 -8.83 1.55 -11.74
CA PHE A 52 -7.41 1.40 -12.03
C PHE A 52 -6.62 2.62 -11.53
N ARG A 53 -5.71 2.39 -10.57
CA ARG A 53 -4.95 3.47 -9.94
C ARG A 53 -3.55 3.04 -9.54
N PRO A 54 -2.59 3.98 -9.48
CA PRO A 54 -1.31 3.71 -8.84
C PRO A 54 -1.50 3.53 -7.33
N ALA A 55 -0.66 2.67 -6.77
CA ALA A 55 -0.64 2.39 -5.34
C ALA A 55 0.78 2.08 -4.87
N VAL A 56 1.09 2.43 -3.64
CA VAL A 56 2.34 2.05 -2.97
C VAL A 56 2.11 0.77 -2.21
N VAL A 57 2.95 -0.22 -2.43
CA VAL A 57 2.99 -1.44 -1.61
C VAL A 57 3.59 -1.09 -0.25
N VAL A 58 2.88 -1.37 0.82
CA VAL A 58 3.31 -1.04 2.19
C VAL A 58 3.38 -2.26 3.09
N GLY A 59 2.84 -3.39 2.68
CA GLY A 59 2.87 -4.59 3.47
C GLY A 59 2.83 -5.86 2.62
N ILE A 60 3.64 -6.82 3.03
CA ILE A 60 3.74 -8.16 2.43
C ILE A 60 3.46 -9.18 3.53
N PRO A 61 2.24 -9.75 3.59
CA PRO A 61 1.86 -10.69 4.64
C PRO A 61 2.75 -11.93 4.76
N GLU A 62 3.35 -12.38 3.65
CA GLU A 62 4.27 -13.53 3.67
C GLU A 62 5.51 -13.32 4.55
N ARG A 63 5.83 -12.10 4.90
CA ARG A 63 6.93 -11.81 5.85
C ARG A 63 6.61 -12.28 7.27
N LEU A 64 5.34 -12.45 7.60
CA LEU A 64 4.87 -12.92 8.91
C LEU A 64 4.46 -14.38 8.94
N GLY A 65 4.26 -15.01 7.78
CA GLY A 65 3.83 -16.38 7.68
C GLY A 65 3.24 -16.73 6.33
N VAL A 66 2.47 -17.78 6.26
CA VAL A 66 1.80 -18.23 5.04
C VAL A 66 0.37 -17.70 5.05
N PRO A 67 0.05 -16.71 4.24
CA PRO A 67 -1.31 -16.18 4.18
C PRO A 67 -2.26 -17.18 3.53
N ARG A 68 -3.52 -17.11 3.92
CA ARG A 68 -4.58 -17.96 3.38
C ARG A 68 -4.82 -17.70 1.89
N PHE A 69 -4.70 -16.45 1.47
CA PHE A 69 -4.80 -16.01 0.08
C PHE A 69 -3.65 -15.06 -0.24
N GLU A 70 -3.25 -15.03 -1.50
CA GLU A 70 -2.23 -14.10 -1.96
C GLU A 70 -2.78 -12.66 -1.97
N VAL A 71 -2.43 -11.89 -0.95
CA VAL A 71 -2.81 -10.50 -0.80
C VAL A 71 -1.58 -9.63 -0.52
N ILE A 72 -1.68 -8.36 -0.85
CA ILE A 72 -0.73 -7.32 -0.46
C ILE A 72 -1.46 -6.18 0.23
N VAL A 73 -0.74 -5.43 1.04
CA VAL A 73 -1.26 -4.20 1.65
C VAL A 73 -0.74 -3.02 0.86
N VAL A 74 -1.64 -2.18 0.42
CA VAL A 74 -1.33 -1.02 -0.43
C VAL A 74 -1.96 0.26 0.09
N VAL A 75 -1.32 1.37 -0.27
CA VAL A 75 -1.86 2.73 -0.12
C VAL A 75 -2.20 3.24 -1.51
N PRO A 76 -3.47 3.50 -1.83
CA PRO A 76 -3.84 4.06 -3.11
C PRO A 76 -3.39 5.51 -3.24
N MET A 77 -3.18 5.94 -4.47
CA MET A 77 -2.82 7.32 -4.78
C MET A 77 -3.88 7.97 -5.66
N THR A 78 -3.98 9.28 -5.55
CA THR A 78 -4.76 10.13 -6.45
C THR A 78 -3.88 11.24 -7.02
N THR A 79 -4.28 11.80 -8.16
CA THR A 79 -3.55 12.93 -8.75
C THR A 79 -3.64 14.16 -7.85
N ASP A 80 -2.48 14.79 -7.61
CA ASP A 80 -2.41 16.07 -6.92
C ASP A 80 -2.87 17.18 -7.86
N ARG A 81 -3.95 17.87 -7.47
CA ARG A 81 -4.54 19.01 -8.16
C ARG A 81 -4.66 20.22 -7.25
N GLY A 82 -3.88 20.26 -6.16
CA GLY A 82 -3.93 21.32 -5.16
C GLY A 82 -5.14 21.22 -4.24
N GLN A 83 -5.59 20.01 -3.91
CA GLN A 83 -6.74 19.80 -3.02
C GLN A 83 -6.42 20.29 -1.59
N GLN A 84 -7.23 21.18 -1.07
CA GLN A 84 -7.04 21.77 0.26
C GLN A 84 -7.06 20.74 1.39
N TRP A 85 -7.83 19.68 1.26
CA TRP A 85 -7.89 18.63 2.29
C TRP A 85 -6.54 17.93 2.46
N SER A 86 -5.74 17.77 1.42
CA SER A 86 -4.41 17.16 1.51
C SER A 86 -3.39 18.12 2.15
N GLU A 87 -3.50 19.42 1.86
CA GLU A 87 -2.62 20.43 2.42
C GLU A 87 -2.85 20.65 3.92
N ARG A 88 -4.08 20.47 4.40
CA ARG A 88 -4.44 20.57 5.82
C ARG A 88 -3.91 19.43 6.67
N SER A 89 -3.62 18.29 6.07
CA SER A 89 -3.17 17.09 6.77
C SER A 89 -2.02 16.41 6.04
N PRO A 90 -0.85 17.06 5.95
CA PRO A 90 0.25 16.59 5.13
C PRO A 90 0.83 15.26 5.62
N ALA A 91 0.74 14.95 6.90
CA ALA A 91 1.20 13.66 7.45
C ALA A 91 0.28 12.49 7.04
N LEU A 92 -1.03 12.74 6.88
CA LEU A 92 -2.01 11.76 6.44
C LEU A 92 -1.98 11.57 4.91
N TYR A 93 -1.58 12.59 4.19
CA TYR A 93 -1.60 12.65 2.73
C TYR A 93 -0.23 13.05 2.16
N PRO A 94 0.80 12.18 2.27
CA PRO A 94 2.11 12.46 1.69
C PRO A 94 2.04 12.68 0.18
N HIS A 95 2.80 13.65 -0.30
CA HIS A 95 2.87 13.98 -1.73
C HIS A 95 4.09 13.36 -2.38
N LEU A 96 3.93 12.88 -3.61
CA LEU A 96 5.01 12.42 -4.47
C LEU A 96 5.04 13.26 -5.74
N GLU A 97 6.23 13.67 -6.13
CA GLU A 97 6.44 14.46 -7.33
C GLU A 97 6.23 13.63 -8.61
N LYS A 98 5.85 14.33 -9.69
CA LYS A 98 5.83 13.74 -11.03
C LYS A 98 7.19 13.13 -11.37
N GLY A 99 7.18 11.94 -11.95
CA GLY A 99 8.38 11.20 -12.32
C GLY A 99 8.90 10.26 -11.24
N THR A 100 8.52 10.45 -9.98
CA THR A 100 8.81 9.51 -8.89
C THR A 100 8.20 8.15 -9.23
N ALA A 101 9.02 7.10 -9.22
CA ALA A 101 8.60 5.75 -9.58
C ALA A 101 7.74 5.72 -10.88
N ASN A 102 8.14 6.49 -11.87
CA ASN A 102 7.47 6.64 -13.17
C ASN A 102 6.01 7.14 -13.09
N LEU A 103 5.65 7.85 -12.03
CA LEU A 103 4.35 8.51 -11.93
C LEU A 103 4.23 9.60 -13.01
N ARG A 104 3.14 9.57 -13.75
CA ARG A 104 2.88 10.52 -14.85
C ARG A 104 2.42 11.88 -14.35
N SER A 105 1.97 11.98 -13.13
CA SER A 105 1.45 13.18 -12.50
C SER A 105 1.91 13.25 -11.06
N PRO A 106 2.02 14.45 -10.48
CA PRO A 106 2.20 14.56 -9.04
C PRO A 106 1.03 13.86 -8.36
N SER A 107 1.30 13.17 -7.27
CA SER A 107 0.34 12.25 -6.65
C SER A 107 0.28 12.45 -5.14
N ILE A 108 -0.87 12.17 -4.57
CA ILE A 108 -1.12 12.17 -3.14
C ILE A 108 -1.35 10.74 -2.68
N CYS A 109 -0.60 10.30 -1.68
CA CYS A 109 -0.79 9.00 -1.04
C CYS A 109 -1.92 9.11 0.00
N LEU A 110 -2.90 8.23 -0.08
CA LEU A 110 -4.07 8.24 0.80
C LEU A 110 -3.87 7.23 1.94
N LEU A 111 -3.17 7.61 3.01
CA LEU A 111 -2.87 6.70 4.11
C LEU A 111 -4.13 6.21 4.83
N ASP A 112 -5.18 7.04 4.89
CA ASP A 112 -6.47 6.70 5.46
C ASP A 112 -7.25 5.66 4.65
N GLN A 113 -6.79 5.35 3.44
CA GLN A 113 -7.37 4.31 2.57
C GLN A 113 -6.45 3.10 2.40
N VAL A 114 -5.50 2.92 3.30
CA VAL A 114 -4.67 1.70 3.33
C VAL A 114 -5.55 0.46 3.40
N ARG A 115 -5.26 -0.50 2.53
CA ARG A 115 -6.08 -1.71 2.44
C ARG A 115 -5.31 -2.88 1.85
N SER A 116 -5.79 -4.07 2.10
CA SER A 116 -5.34 -5.25 1.38
C SER A 116 -6.08 -5.40 0.05
N ILE A 117 -5.37 -5.86 -0.96
CA ILE A 117 -5.96 -6.27 -2.24
C ILE A 117 -5.40 -7.63 -2.63
N GLY A 118 -6.17 -8.40 -3.40
CA GLY A 118 -5.65 -9.63 -3.98
C GLY A 118 -4.51 -9.36 -4.95
N ALA A 119 -3.52 -10.25 -4.98
CA ALA A 119 -2.36 -10.12 -5.86
C ALA A 119 -2.76 -10.03 -7.34
N GLU A 120 -3.86 -10.69 -7.72
CA GLU A 120 -4.40 -10.67 -9.08
C GLU A 120 -4.87 -9.29 -9.55
N ARG A 121 -5.07 -8.35 -8.61
CA ARG A 121 -5.45 -6.97 -8.92
C ARG A 121 -4.27 -6.08 -9.28
N VAL A 122 -3.06 -6.54 -9.02
CA VAL A 122 -1.85 -5.84 -9.45
C VAL A 122 -1.65 -6.07 -10.95
N ARG A 123 -1.63 -4.99 -11.72
CA ARG A 123 -1.58 -5.04 -13.19
C ARG A 123 -0.25 -4.61 -13.78
N GLY A 124 0.63 -4.03 -12.99
CA GLY A 124 1.95 -3.66 -13.44
C GLY A 124 2.80 -3.05 -12.34
N TYR A 125 4.10 -3.20 -12.48
CA TYR A 125 5.10 -2.53 -11.65
C TYR A 125 5.51 -1.23 -12.33
N ARG A 126 5.58 -0.14 -11.58
CA ARG A 126 5.97 1.18 -12.09
C ARG A 126 7.40 1.55 -11.73
N GLY A 127 7.78 1.31 -10.50
CA GLY A 127 9.08 1.67 -9.95
C GLY A 127 9.09 1.50 -8.44
N THR A 128 10.19 1.90 -7.80
CA THR A 128 10.35 1.79 -6.35
C THR A 128 10.70 3.15 -5.78
N LEU A 129 10.07 3.51 -4.67
CA LEU A 129 10.41 4.70 -3.90
C LEU A 129 11.77 4.50 -3.22
N ASP A 130 12.58 5.54 -3.18
CA ASP A 130 13.75 5.55 -2.33
C ASP A 130 13.39 5.70 -0.84
N ALA A 131 14.38 5.59 0.03
CA ALA A 131 14.15 5.65 1.48
C ALA A 131 13.56 6.99 1.93
N GLU A 132 13.94 8.10 1.31
CA GLU A 132 13.41 9.43 1.66
C GLU A 132 11.97 9.60 1.22
N GLN A 133 11.63 9.11 0.03
CA GLN A 133 10.28 9.14 -0.52
C GLN A 133 9.32 8.24 0.25
N TYR A 134 9.79 7.09 0.70
CA TYR A 134 8.96 6.12 1.43
C TYR A 134 8.79 6.45 2.91
N ARG A 135 9.76 7.11 3.53
CA ARG A 135 9.75 7.41 4.98
C ARG A 135 8.47 8.09 5.46
N PRO A 136 7.94 9.15 4.82
CA PRO A 136 6.69 9.78 5.26
C PRO A 136 5.50 8.83 5.25
N ILE A 137 5.45 7.92 4.29
CA ILE A 137 4.39 6.90 4.19
C ILE A 137 4.52 5.91 5.35
N HIS A 138 5.71 5.37 5.55
CA HIS A 138 6.00 4.44 6.63
C HIS A 138 5.72 5.03 8.01
N ASP A 139 6.23 6.22 8.28
CA ASP A 139 6.07 6.89 9.57
C ASP A 139 4.61 7.26 9.83
N GLY A 140 3.90 7.72 8.81
CA GLY A 140 2.48 8.03 8.90
C GLY A 140 1.64 6.80 9.24
N LEU A 141 1.90 5.68 8.57
CA LEU A 141 1.21 4.40 8.85
C LEU A 141 1.53 3.90 10.25
N ARG A 142 2.80 3.92 10.66
CA ARG A 142 3.19 3.54 12.02
C ARG A 142 2.46 4.34 13.07
N LYS A 143 2.41 5.65 12.92
CA LYS A 143 1.74 6.54 13.86
C LYS A 143 0.22 6.33 13.87
N MET A 144 -0.38 6.18 12.70
CA MET A 144 -1.82 5.95 12.57
C MET A 144 -2.27 4.62 13.19
N MET A 145 -1.43 3.60 13.08
CA MET A 145 -1.72 2.24 13.59
C MET A 145 -1.07 1.94 14.93
N SER A 146 -0.41 2.93 15.55
CA SER A 146 0.22 2.72 16.84
C SER A 146 -0.82 2.48 17.92
N TYR A 147 -0.46 1.62 18.84
CA TYR A 147 -1.26 1.27 19.99
C TYR A 147 -0.58 1.83 21.23
N ASP A 148 -1.24 2.79 21.87
CA ASP A 148 -0.81 3.29 23.17
C ASP A 148 -1.54 2.45 24.24
N GLY A 149 -0.78 1.63 24.96
CA GLY A 149 -1.33 0.67 25.92
C GLY A 149 -2.18 1.28 27.04
N GLU A 150 -2.31 2.58 27.09
CA GLU A 150 -3.14 3.30 28.04
C GLU A 150 -4.64 3.23 27.72
N ASP A 151 -5.02 2.84 26.51
CA ASP A 151 -6.42 2.74 26.10
C ASP A 151 -7.08 1.38 26.41
N VAL A 152 -6.33 0.44 26.95
CA VAL A 152 -6.92 -0.80 27.47
C VAL A 152 -7.30 -0.58 28.94
N PRO A 153 -8.58 -0.59 29.28
CA PRO A 153 -8.98 -0.61 30.69
C PRO A 153 -8.30 -1.81 31.36
N GLU A 154 -7.50 -1.53 32.39
CA GLU A 154 -6.97 -2.57 33.25
C GLU A 154 -8.14 -3.51 33.64
N GLN A 155 -8.08 -4.71 33.14
CA GLN A 155 -8.94 -5.74 33.71
C GLN A 155 -8.47 -5.91 35.12
N THR A 156 -9.18 -5.26 36.05
CA THR A 156 -9.04 -5.52 37.45
C THR A 156 -9.37 -6.99 37.62
N THR A 157 -8.35 -7.83 37.70
CA THR A 157 -8.54 -9.17 38.24
C THR A 157 -8.88 -8.96 39.69
N GLU A 158 -10.15 -8.79 39.98
CA GLU A 158 -10.66 -8.96 41.30
C GLU A 158 -10.39 -10.43 41.68
N SER A 159 -9.30 -10.60 42.38
CA SER A 159 -9.03 -11.85 43.08
C SER A 159 -10.17 -12.06 44.08
N ALA A 160 -11.14 -12.86 43.67
CA ALA A 160 -12.11 -13.36 44.60
C ALA A 160 -11.39 -14.26 45.61
N GLY A 161 -11.16 -13.72 46.80
CA GLY A 161 -10.68 -14.49 47.96
C GLY A 161 -11.75 -15.39 48.50
#